data_d6050bbe60a931bc45ac20823171bd66
#
_entry.id   d6050bbe60a931bc45ac20823171bd66
#
_cell.length_a   1.000
_cell.length_b   1.000
_cell.length_c   1.000
_cell.angle_alpha   90.00
_cell.angle_beta   90.00
_cell.angle_gamma   90.00
#
_symmetry.space_group_name_H-M   'P 1'
#
loop_
_entity.id
_entity.type
_entity.pdbx_description
1 polymer ?
#
loop_
_entity_poly.entity_id
_entity_poly.type
_entity_poly.pdbx_seq_one_letter_code
_entity_poly.pdbx_strand_id
1 'polypeptide(L)'
;MIVAKKLSKNFGSIRALDNLNFFLKKGDVVALLGPNGAGKTTLLRLLTGYLLPSEGNVEIYGHDPRFQRVEALSKIGYVPENAPLYPEMTVFEFIKYAADLRHLGGEAFLAALREASAQMRLNDVMTRKIETLSKGFKHRVAIAAALIHQPRILILDEPTEGLDPNQKHEIHKFIREYGRRSIIVISTHILEEVEAVANRVILLHKGKLVRDTTPQELKLSGADYDIASAFRTITGEE
;
A
#
# COMPACT_ATOMS: atom_id res chain seq x y z
N MET A 1 -12.93 -2.36 5.25
CA MET A 1 -13.54 -3.10 4.14
C MET A 1 -13.38 -2.29 2.87
N ILE A 2 -12.87 -2.90 1.81
CA ILE A 2 -12.80 -2.35 0.46
C ILE A 2 -13.64 -3.26 -0.42
N VAL A 3 -14.49 -2.69 -1.26
CA VAL A 3 -15.29 -3.42 -2.25
C VAL A 3 -15.08 -2.78 -3.61
N ALA A 4 -14.61 -3.53 -4.59
CA ALA A 4 -14.55 -3.13 -5.98
C ALA A 4 -15.57 -3.92 -6.79
N LYS A 5 -16.42 -3.24 -7.55
CA LYS A 5 -17.46 -3.86 -8.38
C LYS A 5 -17.34 -3.35 -9.81
N LYS A 6 -17.04 -4.27 -10.74
CA LYS A 6 -16.89 -3.97 -12.19
C LYS A 6 -15.96 -2.79 -12.45
N LEU A 7 -14.91 -2.67 -11.61
CA LEU A 7 -14.01 -1.53 -11.61
C LEU A 7 -13.16 -1.49 -12.87
N SER A 8 -13.32 -0.46 -13.68
CA SER A 8 -12.57 -0.27 -14.91
C SER A 8 -12.00 1.14 -15.00
N LYS A 9 -10.85 1.29 -15.68
CA LYS A 9 -10.22 2.57 -15.95
C LYS A 9 -9.66 2.63 -17.35
N ASN A 10 -10.11 3.65 -18.09
CA ASN A 10 -9.63 3.97 -19.43
C ASN A 10 -8.82 5.28 -19.39
N PHE A 11 -7.77 5.34 -20.19
CA PHE A 11 -7.01 6.55 -20.52
C PHE A 11 -7.03 6.70 -22.04
N GLY A 12 -7.97 7.52 -22.55
CA GLY A 12 -8.25 7.57 -23.97
C GLY A 12 -8.66 6.20 -24.50
N SER A 13 -7.94 5.66 -25.48
CA SER A 13 -8.16 4.34 -26.06
C SER A 13 -7.56 3.17 -25.25
N ILE A 14 -6.73 3.46 -24.24
CA ILE A 14 -6.04 2.43 -23.45
C ILE A 14 -6.92 2.04 -22.26
N ARG A 15 -7.33 0.76 -22.19
CA ARG A 15 -8.01 0.19 -21.04
C ARG A 15 -6.99 -0.33 -20.02
N ALA A 16 -6.68 0.51 -19.04
CA ALA A 16 -5.66 0.20 -18.02
C ALA A 16 -6.15 -0.80 -16.97
N LEU A 17 -7.45 -0.80 -16.66
CA LEU A 17 -8.10 -1.81 -15.81
C LEU A 17 -9.45 -2.21 -16.43
N ASP A 18 -9.76 -3.50 -16.38
CA ASP A 18 -10.91 -4.09 -17.04
C ASP A 18 -11.72 -4.98 -16.07
N ASN A 19 -12.87 -4.47 -15.64
CA ASN A 19 -13.90 -5.19 -14.91
C ASN A 19 -13.40 -5.93 -13.63
N LEU A 20 -12.57 -5.26 -12.83
CA LEU A 20 -12.07 -5.85 -11.59
C LEU A 20 -13.18 -5.97 -10.55
N ASN A 21 -13.25 -7.16 -9.92
CA ASN A 21 -14.18 -7.44 -8.83
C ASN A 21 -13.39 -8.08 -7.68
N PHE A 22 -13.38 -7.46 -6.52
CA PHE A 22 -12.76 -8.01 -5.31
C PHE A 22 -13.32 -7.37 -4.05
N PHE A 23 -13.07 -8.03 -2.94
CA PHE A 23 -13.47 -7.60 -1.60
C PHE A 23 -12.31 -7.81 -0.63
N LEU A 24 -11.94 -6.77 0.14
CA LEU A 24 -10.92 -6.87 1.17
C LEU A 24 -11.52 -6.56 2.55
N LYS A 25 -11.11 -7.34 3.56
CA LYS A 25 -11.57 -7.21 4.95
C LYS A 25 -10.39 -7.01 5.90
N LYS A 26 -10.69 -6.59 7.12
CA LYS A 26 -9.72 -6.50 8.20
C LYS A 26 -8.97 -7.83 8.36
N GLY A 27 -7.66 -7.76 8.48
CA GLY A 27 -6.76 -8.91 8.54
C GLY A 27 -6.19 -9.34 7.19
N ASP A 28 -6.72 -8.82 6.07
CA ASP A 28 -6.14 -9.08 4.76
C ASP A 28 -4.85 -8.25 4.59
N VAL A 29 -3.74 -8.94 4.38
CA VAL A 29 -2.48 -8.38 3.89
C VAL A 29 -2.33 -8.85 2.44
N VAL A 30 -2.68 -7.98 1.51
CA VAL A 30 -2.81 -8.29 0.09
C VAL A 30 -1.55 -7.87 -0.65
N ALA A 31 -0.88 -8.81 -1.29
CA ALA A 31 0.11 -8.50 -2.31
C ALA A 31 -0.58 -8.31 -3.66
N LEU A 32 -0.51 -7.09 -4.18
CA LEU A 32 -0.92 -6.76 -5.54
C LEU A 32 0.25 -7.05 -6.47
N LEU A 33 0.23 -8.22 -7.08
CA LEU A 33 1.30 -8.76 -7.91
C LEU A 33 0.97 -8.56 -9.39
N GLY A 34 1.99 -8.39 -10.21
CA GLY A 34 1.86 -8.29 -11.67
C GLY A 34 3.06 -7.59 -12.31
N PRO A 35 3.29 -7.82 -13.61
CA PRO A 35 4.39 -7.17 -14.33
C PRO A 35 4.21 -5.65 -14.42
N ASN A 36 5.24 -4.97 -14.92
CA ASN A 36 5.14 -3.55 -15.21
C ASN A 36 4.06 -3.30 -16.28
N GLY A 37 3.23 -2.28 -16.06
CA GLY A 37 2.08 -2.01 -16.94
C GLY A 37 0.84 -2.88 -16.69
N ALA A 38 0.85 -3.82 -15.73
CA ALA A 38 -0.33 -4.65 -15.40
C ALA A 38 -1.52 -3.86 -14.83
N GLY A 39 -1.32 -2.61 -14.39
CA GLY A 39 -2.37 -1.76 -13.82
C GLY A 39 -2.29 -1.58 -12.30
N LYS A 40 -1.23 -2.07 -11.62
CA LYS A 40 -1.07 -1.98 -10.15
C LYS A 40 -1.22 -0.55 -9.62
N THR A 41 -0.36 0.36 -10.08
CA THR A 41 -0.40 1.78 -9.66
C THR A 41 -1.72 2.46 -10.02
N THR A 42 -2.34 2.09 -11.16
CA THR A 42 -3.67 2.59 -11.54
C THR A 42 -4.72 2.14 -10.53
N LEU A 43 -4.69 0.87 -10.11
CA LEU A 43 -5.60 0.36 -9.09
C LEU A 43 -5.38 1.09 -7.75
N LEU A 44 -4.13 1.23 -7.29
CA LEU A 44 -3.84 1.96 -6.04
C LEU A 44 -4.34 3.41 -6.09
N ARG A 45 -4.18 4.10 -7.23
CA ARG A 45 -4.69 5.47 -7.41
C ARG A 45 -6.22 5.56 -7.41
N LEU A 46 -6.92 4.52 -7.88
CA LEU A 46 -8.39 4.43 -7.76
C LEU A 46 -8.81 4.20 -6.31
N LEU A 47 -8.15 3.28 -5.58
CA LEU A 47 -8.42 3.01 -4.17
C LEU A 47 -8.17 4.23 -3.29
N THR A 48 -7.17 5.04 -3.61
CA THR A 48 -6.81 6.26 -2.88
C THR A 48 -7.57 7.50 -3.37
N GLY A 49 -8.51 7.34 -4.30
CA GLY A 49 -9.30 8.44 -4.84
C GLY A 49 -8.48 9.46 -5.64
N TYR A 50 -7.26 9.12 -6.02
CA TYR A 50 -6.42 9.97 -6.88
C TYR A 50 -6.95 9.98 -8.31
N LEU A 51 -7.50 8.84 -8.73
CA LEU A 51 -8.22 8.68 -9.99
C LEU A 51 -9.67 8.30 -9.71
N LEU A 52 -10.55 8.69 -10.63
CA LEU A 52 -11.92 8.22 -10.66
C LEU A 52 -12.05 7.05 -11.64
N PRO A 53 -12.87 6.05 -11.34
CA PRO A 53 -13.14 4.96 -12.27
C PRO A 53 -13.85 5.46 -13.53
N SER A 54 -13.63 4.79 -14.65
CA SER A 54 -14.38 5.02 -15.89
C SER A 54 -15.71 4.25 -15.89
N GLU A 55 -15.69 3.05 -15.27
CA GLU A 55 -16.88 2.20 -15.08
C GLU A 55 -16.79 1.51 -13.72
N GLY A 56 -17.92 1.10 -13.17
CA GLY A 56 -18.00 0.44 -11.88
C GLY A 56 -17.78 1.39 -10.71
N ASN A 57 -17.46 0.83 -9.54
CA ASN A 57 -17.24 1.62 -8.33
C ASN A 57 -16.27 0.94 -7.35
N VAL A 58 -15.77 1.77 -6.44
CA VAL A 58 -15.03 1.36 -5.24
C VAL A 58 -15.77 1.90 -4.02
N GLU A 59 -15.94 1.07 -3.00
CA GLU A 59 -16.47 1.47 -1.70
C GLU A 59 -15.39 1.22 -0.62
N ILE A 60 -15.13 2.23 0.21
CA ILE A 60 -14.20 2.18 1.34
C ILE A 60 -15.01 2.32 2.61
N TYR A 61 -15.18 1.21 3.35
CA TYR A 61 -16.02 1.17 4.54
C TYR A 61 -17.45 1.71 4.30
N GLY A 62 -18.03 1.41 3.11
CA GLY A 62 -19.36 1.85 2.71
C GLY A 62 -19.43 3.24 2.07
N HIS A 63 -18.30 3.94 1.96
CA HIS A 63 -18.22 5.27 1.34
C HIS A 63 -17.61 5.17 -0.06
N ASP A 64 -18.30 5.70 -1.06
CA ASP A 64 -17.75 5.84 -2.42
C ASP A 64 -16.93 7.14 -2.50
N PRO A 65 -15.63 7.07 -2.84
CA PRO A 65 -14.77 8.27 -2.92
C PRO A 65 -15.22 9.32 -3.93
N ARG A 66 -16.11 8.99 -4.85
CA ARG A 66 -16.67 9.95 -5.81
C ARG A 66 -17.63 10.94 -5.15
N PHE A 67 -18.33 10.51 -4.10
CA PHE A 67 -19.40 11.28 -3.45
C PHE A 67 -19.09 11.61 -1.99
N GLN A 68 -18.34 10.72 -1.31
CA GLN A 68 -18.00 10.81 0.12
C GLN A 68 -16.48 10.69 0.29
N ARG A 69 -15.75 11.62 -0.38
CA ARG A 69 -14.29 11.56 -0.50
C ARG A 69 -13.59 11.63 0.86
N VAL A 70 -13.99 12.55 1.72
CA VAL A 70 -13.34 12.78 3.02
C VAL A 70 -13.55 11.57 3.93
N GLU A 71 -14.76 11.05 3.99
CA GLU A 71 -15.13 9.89 4.82
C GLU A 71 -14.36 8.64 4.36
N ALA A 72 -14.27 8.40 3.05
CA ALA A 72 -13.53 7.29 2.48
C ALA A 72 -12.02 7.42 2.76
N LEU A 73 -11.43 8.55 2.39
CA LEU A 73 -9.97 8.75 2.47
C LEU A 73 -9.46 8.95 3.90
N SER A 74 -10.31 9.34 4.86
CA SER A 74 -9.95 9.37 6.28
C SER A 74 -9.59 7.99 6.84
N LYS A 75 -9.98 6.90 6.16
CA LYS A 75 -9.67 5.52 6.57
C LYS A 75 -8.37 4.99 5.98
N ILE A 76 -7.73 5.74 5.06
CA ILE A 76 -6.60 5.27 4.26
C ILE A 76 -5.33 6.04 4.62
N GLY A 77 -4.25 5.31 4.91
CA GLY A 77 -2.87 5.77 4.81
C GLY A 77 -2.29 5.28 3.47
N TYR A 78 -1.62 6.16 2.75
CA TYR A 78 -1.00 5.82 1.47
C TYR A 78 0.44 6.30 1.41
N VAL A 79 1.33 5.41 1.03
CA VAL A 79 2.74 5.71 0.74
C VAL A 79 2.99 5.31 -0.71
N PRO A 80 3.14 6.28 -1.62
CA PRO A 80 3.55 6.00 -3.00
C PRO A 80 5.01 5.57 -3.05
N GLU A 81 5.42 4.91 -4.13
CA GLU A 81 6.80 4.48 -4.41
C GLU A 81 7.82 5.62 -4.19
N ASN A 82 7.56 6.77 -4.77
CA ASN A 82 8.33 7.99 -4.56
C ASN A 82 7.57 8.89 -3.57
N ALA A 83 7.73 8.62 -2.27
CA ALA A 83 7.05 9.37 -1.23
C ALA A 83 7.44 10.87 -1.29
N PRO A 84 6.47 11.79 -1.39
CA PRO A 84 6.74 13.22 -1.44
C PRO A 84 7.10 13.73 -0.04
N LEU A 85 8.39 13.75 0.27
CA LEU A 85 8.92 14.32 1.50
C LEU A 85 9.38 15.76 1.25
N TYR A 86 9.37 16.57 2.30
CA TYR A 86 9.94 17.92 2.27
C TYR A 86 11.36 17.89 2.86
N PRO A 87 12.41 17.94 2.03
CA PRO A 87 13.80 17.70 2.47
C PRO A 87 14.28 18.65 3.57
N GLU A 88 13.81 19.90 3.54
CA GLU A 88 14.16 20.98 4.47
C GLU A 88 13.51 20.84 5.85
N MET A 89 12.41 20.09 5.95
CA MET A 89 11.72 19.85 7.23
C MET A 89 12.48 18.84 8.07
N THR A 90 12.38 18.96 9.40
CA THR A 90 12.71 17.89 10.31
C THR A 90 11.68 16.76 10.23
N VAL A 91 12.03 15.58 10.72
CA VAL A 91 11.08 14.44 10.80
C VAL A 91 9.84 14.83 11.59
N PHE A 92 10.02 15.52 12.73
CA PHE A 92 8.91 15.99 13.57
C PHE A 92 8.00 16.94 12.80
N GLU A 93 8.57 17.95 12.14
CA GLU A 93 7.79 18.95 11.39
C GLU A 93 6.98 18.32 10.27
N PHE A 94 7.56 17.38 9.54
CA PHE A 94 6.86 16.67 8.47
C PHE A 94 5.69 15.80 8.98
N ILE A 95 5.91 15.05 10.07
CA ILE A 95 4.84 14.24 10.68
C ILE A 95 3.75 15.15 11.27
N LYS A 96 4.16 16.27 11.90
CA LYS A 96 3.21 17.28 12.40
C LYS A 96 2.40 17.89 11.28
N TYR A 97 3.03 18.25 10.17
CA TYR A 97 2.34 18.75 8.96
C TYR A 97 1.30 17.74 8.44
N ALA A 98 1.67 16.45 8.36
CA ALA A 98 0.72 15.41 7.95
C ALA A 98 -0.46 15.27 8.93
N ALA A 99 -0.23 15.46 10.23
CA ALA A 99 -1.26 15.44 11.25
C ALA A 99 -2.20 16.67 11.13
N ASP A 100 -1.63 17.85 10.89
CA ASP A 100 -2.39 19.09 10.75
C ASP A 100 -3.35 19.05 9.54
N LEU A 101 -2.90 18.47 8.42
CA LEU A 101 -3.75 18.22 7.25
C LEU A 101 -4.93 17.27 7.55
N ARG A 102 -4.85 16.51 8.63
CA ARG A 102 -5.90 15.61 9.12
C ARG A 102 -6.66 16.19 10.32
N HIS A 103 -6.43 17.45 10.67
CA HIS A 103 -6.99 18.13 11.84
C HIS A 103 -6.71 17.38 13.16
N LEU A 104 -5.56 16.68 13.24
CA LEU A 104 -5.12 15.96 14.42
C LEU A 104 -4.14 16.83 15.21
N GLY A 105 -4.55 17.32 16.38
CA GLY A 105 -3.77 18.18 17.24
C GLY A 105 -3.79 17.77 18.71
N GLY A 106 -3.13 18.57 19.57
CA GLY A 106 -3.14 18.40 21.02
C GLY A 106 -2.61 17.03 21.48
N GLU A 107 -3.20 16.50 22.55
CA GLU A 107 -2.81 15.22 23.14
C GLU A 107 -2.98 14.02 22.18
N ALA A 108 -4.00 14.07 21.32
CA ALA A 108 -4.23 13.02 20.34
C ALA A 108 -3.09 12.92 19.35
N PHE A 109 -2.55 14.06 18.88
CA PHE A 109 -1.35 14.08 18.03
C PHE A 109 -0.14 13.50 18.77
N LEU A 110 0.10 13.91 20.02
CA LEU A 110 1.25 13.44 20.79
C LEU A 110 1.19 11.93 21.04
N ALA A 111 0.03 11.38 21.29
CA ALA A 111 -0.17 9.93 21.44
C ALA A 111 0.10 9.19 20.11
N ALA A 112 -0.48 9.67 19.01
CA ALA A 112 -0.29 9.09 17.69
C ALA A 112 1.18 9.19 17.22
N LEU A 113 1.85 10.32 17.49
CA LEU A 113 3.26 10.52 17.18
C LEU A 113 4.15 9.51 17.92
N ARG A 114 3.91 9.31 19.23
CA ARG A 114 4.65 8.30 20.00
C ARG A 114 4.47 6.91 19.42
N GLU A 115 3.25 6.53 19.05
CA GLU A 115 2.99 5.22 18.45
C GLU A 115 3.68 5.08 17.09
N ALA A 116 3.47 6.03 16.17
CA ALA A 116 4.05 5.99 14.83
C ALA A 116 5.59 6.04 14.85
N SER A 117 6.19 6.89 15.68
CA SER A 117 7.65 7.00 15.80
C SER A 117 8.28 5.74 16.41
N ALA A 118 7.63 5.11 17.38
CA ALA A 118 8.08 3.85 17.95
C ALA A 118 7.99 2.70 16.93
N GLN A 119 6.86 2.57 16.20
CA GLN A 119 6.68 1.55 15.16
C GLN A 119 7.72 1.68 14.04
N MET A 120 8.09 2.91 13.67
CA MET A 120 9.06 3.20 12.60
C MET A 120 10.48 3.45 13.11
N ARG A 121 10.73 3.34 14.43
CA ARG A 121 12.05 3.57 15.08
C ARG A 121 12.66 4.91 14.66
N LEU A 122 11.90 5.99 14.82
CA LEU A 122 12.31 7.34 14.42
C LEU A 122 12.75 8.23 15.59
N ASN A 123 12.68 7.75 16.84
CA ASN A 123 12.91 8.56 18.03
C ASN A 123 14.23 9.34 18.00
N ASP A 124 15.32 8.70 17.55
CA ASP A 124 16.66 9.27 17.53
C ASP A 124 16.89 10.27 16.38
N VAL A 125 15.96 10.37 15.45
CA VAL A 125 16.10 11.22 14.25
C VAL A 125 15.00 12.28 14.13
N MET A 126 14.12 12.42 15.13
CA MET A 126 12.96 13.33 15.07
C MET A 126 13.33 14.80 14.81
N THR A 127 14.49 15.24 15.31
CA THR A 127 14.99 16.62 15.13
C THR A 127 15.89 16.80 13.90
N ARG A 128 16.20 15.71 13.19
CA ARG A 128 17.06 15.76 12.01
C ARG A 128 16.26 16.18 10.77
N LYS A 129 16.89 16.96 9.88
CA LYS A 129 16.31 17.28 8.57
C LYS A 129 16.21 16.00 7.70
N ILE A 130 15.11 15.89 6.97
CA ILE A 130 14.83 14.73 6.10
C ILE A 130 15.90 14.56 5.03
N GLU A 131 16.46 15.64 4.48
CA GLU A 131 17.54 15.58 3.49
C GLU A 131 18.76 14.79 3.97
N THR A 132 19.06 14.86 5.30
CA THR A 132 20.22 14.20 5.92
C THR A 132 20.04 12.72 6.22
N LEU A 133 18.84 12.17 5.96
CA LEU A 133 18.49 10.79 6.25
C LEU A 133 18.84 9.85 5.10
N SER A 134 19.16 8.59 5.43
CA SER A 134 19.28 7.52 4.44
C SER A 134 17.92 7.23 3.76
N LYS A 135 17.93 6.58 2.59
CA LYS A 135 16.71 6.16 1.87
C LYS A 135 15.75 5.39 2.79
N GLY A 136 16.27 4.45 3.59
CA GLY A 136 15.45 3.65 4.50
C GLY A 136 14.80 4.48 5.61
N PHE A 137 15.51 5.45 6.19
CA PHE A 137 14.89 6.37 7.15
C PHE A 137 13.82 7.25 6.49
N LYS A 138 14.08 7.79 5.30
CA LYS A 138 13.10 8.55 4.52
C LYS A 138 11.82 7.76 4.29
N HIS A 139 11.96 6.49 3.93
CA HIS A 139 10.83 5.59 3.75
C HIS A 139 10.03 5.38 5.05
N ARG A 140 10.72 5.16 6.17
CA ARG A 140 10.07 5.05 7.50
C ARG A 140 9.35 6.33 7.91
N VAL A 141 9.89 7.50 7.59
CA VAL A 141 9.22 8.79 7.82
C VAL A 141 7.92 8.90 7.02
N ALA A 142 7.95 8.48 5.76
CA ALA A 142 6.73 8.46 4.92
C ALA A 142 5.65 7.52 5.48
N ILE A 143 6.04 6.32 5.93
CA ILE A 143 5.11 5.39 6.57
C ILE A 143 4.57 5.99 7.88
N ALA A 144 5.42 6.58 8.75
CA ALA A 144 4.98 7.21 9.99
C ALA A 144 3.96 8.32 9.75
N ALA A 145 4.19 9.16 8.74
CA ALA A 145 3.23 10.21 8.34
C ALA A 145 1.91 9.62 7.83
N ALA A 146 1.96 8.51 7.09
CA ALA A 146 0.75 7.81 6.64
C ALA A 146 -0.01 7.12 7.78
N LEU A 147 0.66 6.80 8.89
CA LEU A 147 0.08 6.16 10.08
C LEU A 147 -0.49 7.14 11.10
N ILE A 148 -0.16 8.44 11.02
CA ILE A 148 -0.42 9.40 12.09
C ILE A 148 -1.89 9.53 12.50
N HIS A 149 -2.80 9.27 11.57
CA HIS A 149 -4.25 9.27 11.82
C HIS A 149 -4.83 7.86 12.07
N GLN A 150 -3.96 6.87 12.33
CA GLN A 150 -4.32 5.47 12.65
C GLN A 150 -5.27 4.85 11.60
N PRO A 151 -4.88 4.80 10.31
CA PRO A 151 -5.75 4.35 9.24
C PRO A 151 -6.18 2.89 9.41
N ARG A 152 -7.39 2.57 8.99
CA ARG A 152 -7.89 1.19 8.93
C ARG A 152 -7.41 0.43 7.70
N ILE A 153 -6.90 1.16 6.71
CA ILE A 153 -6.34 0.64 5.46
C ILE A 153 -4.99 1.32 5.26
N LEU A 154 -3.96 0.53 5.02
CA LEU A 154 -2.64 1.03 4.65
C LEU A 154 -2.30 0.52 3.25
N ILE A 155 -2.00 1.45 2.35
CA ILE A 155 -1.61 1.15 0.97
C ILE A 155 -0.15 1.56 0.81
N LEU A 156 0.69 0.62 0.38
CA LEU A 156 2.12 0.80 0.22
C LEU A 156 2.51 0.42 -1.22
N ASP A 157 3.07 1.36 -1.94
CA ASP A 157 3.52 1.14 -3.32
C ASP A 157 5.02 0.85 -3.31
N GLU A 158 5.43 -0.38 -3.64
CA GLU A 158 6.81 -0.87 -3.64
C GLU A 158 7.56 -0.59 -2.31
N PRO A 159 7.06 -1.06 -1.13
CA PRO A 159 7.48 -0.59 0.19
C PRO A 159 8.93 -0.93 0.57
N THR A 160 9.58 -1.84 -0.11
CA THR A 160 10.95 -2.24 0.24
C THR A 160 11.95 -2.04 -0.90
N GLU A 161 11.55 -1.35 -1.97
CA GLU A 161 12.41 -1.11 -3.11
C GLU A 161 13.65 -0.28 -2.74
N GLY A 162 14.83 -0.83 -3.06
CA GLY A 162 16.12 -0.19 -2.79
C GLY A 162 16.49 -0.09 -1.31
N LEU A 163 15.86 -0.90 -0.44
CA LEU A 163 16.24 -1.06 0.95
C LEU A 163 17.23 -2.23 1.11
N ASP A 164 18.11 -2.13 2.10
CA ASP A 164 18.97 -3.24 2.48
C ASP A 164 18.19 -4.37 3.19
N PRO A 165 18.75 -5.60 3.30
CA PRO A 165 18.04 -6.74 3.87
C PRO A 165 17.49 -6.52 5.30
N ASN A 166 18.23 -5.80 6.15
CA ASN A 166 17.80 -5.51 7.52
C ASN A 166 16.61 -4.54 7.53
N GLN A 167 16.67 -3.51 6.70
CA GLN A 167 15.57 -2.56 6.55
C GLN A 167 14.31 -3.23 5.99
N LYS A 168 14.46 -4.11 4.98
CA LYS A 168 13.35 -4.92 4.45
C LYS A 168 12.71 -5.76 5.55
N HIS A 169 13.52 -6.48 6.35
CA HIS A 169 13.04 -7.29 7.46
C HIS A 169 12.17 -6.50 8.44
N GLU A 170 12.61 -5.28 8.80
CA GLU A 170 11.87 -4.40 9.72
C GLU A 170 10.52 -3.96 9.12
N ILE A 171 10.48 -3.59 7.84
CA ILE A 171 9.23 -3.24 7.16
C ILE A 171 8.31 -4.45 7.05
N HIS A 172 8.83 -5.63 6.72
CA HIS A 172 8.04 -6.88 6.70
C HIS A 172 7.45 -7.20 8.07
N LYS A 173 8.24 -7.05 9.14
CA LYS A 173 7.75 -7.23 10.51
C LYS A 173 6.60 -6.28 10.82
N PHE A 174 6.78 -4.99 10.52
CA PHE A 174 5.74 -3.97 10.70
C PHE A 174 4.47 -4.32 9.91
N ILE A 175 4.58 -4.70 8.63
CA ILE A 175 3.43 -5.07 7.79
C ILE A 175 2.63 -6.23 8.42
N ARG A 176 3.31 -7.29 8.87
CA ARG A 176 2.66 -8.43 9.53
C ARG A 176 1.95 -8.04 10.83
N GLU A 177 2.56 -7.20 11.65
CA GLU A 177 2.00 -6.77 12.94
C GLU A 177 0.81 -5.83 12.73
N TYR A 178 0.97 -4.81 11.87
CA TYR A 178 -0.09 -3.84 11.59
C TYR A 178 -1.28 -4.49 10.84
N GLY A 179 -1.01 -5.46 9.97
CA GLY A 179 -2.01 -6.20 9.20
C GLY A 179 -3.01 -6.97 10.05
N ARG A 180 -2.64 -7.40 11.27
CA ARG A 180 -3.57 -8.10 12.18
C ARG A 180 -4.81 -7.26 12.53
N ARG A 181 -4.69 -5.93 12.54
CA ARG A 181 -5.74 -4.99 12.94
C ARG A 181 -6.28 -4.10 11.81
N SER A 182 -5.69 -4.17 10.63
CA SER A 182 -6.00 -3.33 9.48
C SER A 182 -6.12 -4.15 8.19
N ILE A 183 -6.42 -3.49 7.09
CA ILE A 183 -6.21 -4.00 5.74
C ILE A 183 -4.90 -3.41 5.25
N ILE A 184 -4.02 -4.23 4.69
CA ILE A 184 -2.83 -3.74 4.00
C ILE A 184 -2.88 -4.17 2.54
N VAL A 185 -2.58 -3.24 1.65
CA VAL A 185 -2.36 -3.53 0.23
C VAL A 185 -0.94 -3.08 -0.12
N ILE A 186 -0.11 -4.02 -0.51
CA ILE A 186 1.23 -3.74 -1.02
C ILE A 186 1.25 -4.02 -2.52
N SER A 187 1.73 -3.09 -3.33
CA SER A 187 2.15 -3.43 -4.68
C SER A 187 3.59 -3.90 -4.63
N THR A 188 3.90 -4.96 -5.33
CA THR A 188 5.27 -5.42 -5.47
C THR A 188 5.44 -6.24 -6.74
N HIS A 189 6.66 -6.25 -7.25
CA HIS A 189 7.13 -7.17 -8.27
C HIS A 189 8.13 -8.20 -7.69
N ILE A 190 8.40 -8.11 -6.38
CA ILE A 190 9.34 -8.96 -5.64
C ILE A 190 8.58 -10.13 -5.02
N LEU A 191 8.79 -11.33 -5.54
CA LEU A 191 8.04 -12.53 -5.13
C LEU A 191 8.34 -12.96 -3.69
N GLU A 192 9.58 -12.74 -3.22
CA GLU A 192 9.96 -13.01 -1.84
C GLU A 192 9.17 -12.16 -0.83
N GLU A 193 8.75 -10.94 -1.21
CA GLU A 193 7.88 -10.12 -0.36
C GLU A 193 6.49 -10.73 -0.20
N VAL A 194 5.97 -11.32 -1.28
CA VAL A 194 4.65 -11.99 -1.23
C VAL A 194 4.66 -13.08 -0.17
N GLU A 195 5.69 -13.95 -0.18
CA GLU A 195 5.83 -15.02 0.82
C GLU A 195 6.08 -14.48 2.23
N ALA A 196 6.85 -13.37 2.34
CA ALA A 196 7.26 -12.82 3.61
C ALA A 196 6.12 -12.16 4.40
N VAL A 197 5.15 -11.52 3.73
CA VAL A 197 4.19 -10.66 4.44
C VAL A 197 2.73 -10.89 4.08
N ALA A 198 2.42 -11.40 2.87
CA ALA A 198 1.05 -11.49 2.41
C ALA A 198 0.33 -12.75 2.91
N ASN A 199 -0.96 -12.63 3.18
CA ASN A 199 -1.85 -13.77 3.36
C ASN A 199 -2.83 -13.93 2.19
N ARG A 200 -2.80 -12.99 1.23
CA ARG A 200 -3.61 -13.01 0.02
C ARG A 200 -2.86 -12.35 -1.14
N VAL A 201 -3.03 -12.87 -2.33
CA VAL A 201 -2.42 -12.38 -3.56
C VAL A 201 -3.51 -12.02 -4.55
N ILE A 202 -3.50 -10.81 -5.04
CA ILE A 202 -4.26 -10.37 -6.20
C ILE A 202 -3.28 -10.20 -7.35
N LEU A 203 -3.35 -11.09 -8.33
CA LEU A 203 -2.48 -11.05 -9.51
C LEU A 203 -3.18 -10.32 -10.64
N LEU A 204 -2.56 -9.22 -11.07
CA LEU A 204 -3.00 -8.44 -12.23
C LEU A 204 -2.13 -8.75 -13.45
N HIS A 205 -2.78 -8.93 -14.59
CA HIS A 205 -2.12 -9.03 -15.89
C HIS A 205 -2.95 -8.32 -16.97
N LYS A 206 -2.32 -7.42 -17.73
CA LYS A 206 -2.98 -6.63 -18.80
C LYS A 206 -4.30 -5.99 -18.36
N GLY A 207 -4.29 -5.38 -17.18
CA GLY A 207 -5.45 -4.70 -16.60
C GLY A 207 -6.55 -5.60 -16.03
N LYS A 208 -6.37 -6.91 -16.02
CA LYS A 208 -7.35 -7.87 -15.50
C LYS A 208 -6.88 -8.52 -14.21
N LEU A 209 -7.81 -8.84 -13.33
CA LEU A 209 -7.57 -9.70 -12.18
C LEU A 209 -7.58 -11.16 -12.68
N VAL A 210 -6.42 -11.80 -12.72
CA VAL A 210 -6.28 -13.17 -13.23
C VAL A 210 -6.24 -14.22 -12.14
N ARG A 211 -5.85 -13.85 -10.91
CA ARG A 211 -5.91 -14.71 -9.72
C ARG A 211 -6.19 -13.88 -8.48
N ASP A 212 -6.98 -14.44 -7.57
CA ASP A 212 -7.22 -13.97 -6.21
C ASP A 212 -7.13 -15.21 -5.31
N THR A 213 -6.03 -15.35 -4.58
CA THR A 213 -5.63 -16.61 -3.95
C THR A 213 -4.72 -16.36 -2.74
N THR A 214 -4.29 -17.40 -2.05
CA THR A 214 -3.25 -17.33 -1.02
C THR A 214 -1.85 -17.53 -1.63
N PRO A 215 -0.77 -17.05 -0.97
CA PRO A 215 0.59 -17.34 -1.42
C PRO A 215 0.86 -18.84 -1.57
N GLN A 216 0.34 -19.66 -0.65
CA GLN A 216 0.50 -21.12 -0.70
C GLN A 216 -0.19 -21.74 -1.93
N GLU A 217 -1.44 -21.37 -2.20
CA GLU A 217 -2.16 -21.87 -3.37
C GLU A 217 -1.50 -21.42 -4.67
N LEU A 218 -1.00 -20.16 -4.71
CA LEU A 218 -0.26 -19.67 -5.88
C LEU A 218 1.01 -20.51 -6.09
N LYS A 219 1.77 -20.77 -5.03
CA LYS A 219 2.98 -21.60 -5.06
C LYS A 219 2.69 -23.02 -5.57
N LEU A 220 1.61 -23.66 -5.09
CA LEU A 220 1.19 -24.98 -5.53
C LEU A 220 0.75 -25.03 -7.01
N SER A 221 0.37 -23.90 -7.60
CA SER A 221 0.00 -23.83 -9.01
C SER A 221 1.19 -23.73 -9.98
N GLY A 222 2.40 -23.50 -9.44
CA GLY A 222 3.64 -23.48 -10.22
C GLY A 222 4.22 -24.88 -10.45
N ALA A 223 4.90 -25.09 -11.56
CA ALA A 223 5.49 -26.39 -11.93
C ALA A 223 6.53 -26.88 -10.90
N ASP A 224 7.28 -25.93 -10.29
CA ASP A 224 8.34 -26.22 -9.33
C ASP A 224 7.93 -25.97 -7.87
N TYR A 225 6.62 -25.91 -7.59
CA TYR A 225 6.07 -25.50 -6.30
C TYR A 225 6.64 -24.14 -5.84
N ASP A 226 6.73 -23.20 -6.78
CA ASP A 226 7.35 -21.89 -6.63
C ASP A 226 6.45 -20.80 -7.20
N ILE A 227 6.39 -19.64 -6.52
CA ILE A 227 5.57 -18.49 -6.96
C ILE A 227 6.09 -17.94 -8.30
N ALA A 228 7.41 -17.97 -8.55
CA ALA A 228 7.97 -17.45 -9.79
C ALA A 228 7.53 -18.28 -11.00
N SER A 229 7.52 -19.61 -10.89
CA SER A 229 7.04 -20.46 -11.98
C SER A 229 5.54 -20.32 -12.19
N ALA A 230 4.74 -20.22 -11.12
CA ALA A 230 3.32 -19.92 -11.22
C ALA A 230 3.05 -18.57 -11.90
N PHE A 231 3.81 -17.54 -11.53
CA PHE A 231 3.70 -16.22 -12.10
C PHE A 231 4.00 -16.22 -13.61
N ARG A 232 5.14 -16.82 -14.03
CA ARG A 232 5.49 -16.95 -15.46
C ARG A 232 4.41 -17.69 -16.24
N THR A 233 3.93 -18.84 -15.73
CA THR A 233 2.86 -19.61 -16.38
C THR A 233 1.58 -18.80 -16.59
N ILE A 234 1.19 -18.01 -15.58
CA ILE A 234 -0.07 -17.22 -15.63
C ILE A 234 0.09 -15.97 -16.52
N THR A 235 1.27 -15.34 -16.52
CA THR A 235 1.51 -14.10 -17.29
C THR A 235 1.99 -14.36 -18.71
N GLY A 236 2.45 -15.59 -19.01
CA GLY A 236 3.04 -15.94 -20.31
C GLY A 236 4.41 -15.27 -20.55
N GLU A 237 5.11 -14.91 -19.46
CA GLU A 237 6.48 -14.39 -19.51
C GLU A 237 7.45 -15.57 -19.35
N GLU A 238 8.26 -15.83 -20.39
CA GLU A 238 9.34 -16.83 -20.36
C GLU A 238 10.59 -16.29 -19.64
#